data_aa2992bdb257bda8ab4c7a8f7b15cffa
#
_entry.id   aa2992bdb257bda8ab4c7a8f7b15cffa
#
_cell.length_a   1.000
_cell.length_b   1.000
_cell.length_c   1.000
_cell.angle_alpha   90.00
_cell.angle_beta   90.00
_cell.angle_gamma   90.00
#
_symmetry.space_group_name_H-M   'P 1'
#
loop_
_entity.id
_entity.type
_entity.pdbx_description
1 polymer ?
#
loop_
_entity_poly.entity_id
_entity_poly.type
_entity_poly.pdbx_seq_one_letter_code
_entity_poly.pdbx_strand_id
1 'polypeptide(L)' 'MNLPDIEAVAAKVHEAWMKAKRALGVTTRKSETGEELMVDYEQLSEDAKELDRGSVRAVYEAIESLMPKDKSA' A
#
# COMPACT_ATOMS: atom_id res chain seq x y z
N MET A 1 -4.05 9.96 -17.16
CA MET A 1 -4.95 9.32 -16.20
C MET A 1 -4.69 9.87 -14.80
N ASN A 2 -5.77 10.26 -14.14
CA ASN A 2 -5.64 10.73 -12.76
C ASN A 2 -5.80 9.56 -11.83
N LEU A 3 -4.76 9.32 -11.04
CA LEU A 3 -4.78 8.24 -10.07
C LEU A 3 -5.26 8.78 -8.73
N PRO A 4 -5.89 7.94 -7.92
CA PRO A 4 -6.33 8.37 -6.60
C PRO A 4 -5.16 8.79 -5.73
N ASP A 5 -5.48 9.47 -4.64
CA ASP A 5 -4.49 9.89 -3.67
C ASP A 5 -3.71 8.69 -3.12
N ILE A 6 -2.40 8.86 -3.00
CA ILE A 6 -1.53 7.77 -2.55
C ILE A 6 -1.91 7.30 -1.16
N GLU A 7 -2.25 8.22 -0.26
CA GLU A 7 -2.62 7.85 1.11
C GLU A 7 -3.86 6.97 1.12
N ALA A 8 -4.87 7.34 0.32
CA ALA A 8 -6.11 6.56 0.27
C ALA A 8 -5.86 5.17 -0.31
N VAL A 9 -5.02 5.09 -1.33
CA VAL A 9 -4.71 3.79 -1.93
C VAL A 9 -3.88 2.94 -0.98
N ALA A 10 -2.93 3.56 -0.27
CA ALA A 10 -2.11 2.82 0.69
C ALA A 10 -3.00 2.20 1.76
N ALA A 11 -4.00 2.94 2.25
CA ALA A 11 -4.93 2.39 3.25
C ALA A 11 -5.70 1.20 2.69
N LYS A 12 -6.15 1.30 1.45
CA LYS A 12 -6.88 0.19 0.83
C LYS A 12 -5.99 -1.02 0.60
N VAL A 13 -4.76 -0.80 0.19
CA VAL A 13 -3.80 -1.89 0.00
C VAL A 13 -3.55 -2.58 1.34
N HIS A 14 -3.41 -1.81 2.40
CA HIS A 14 -3.20 -2.38 3.72
C HIS A 14 -4.38 -3.23 4.16
N GLU A 15 -5.61 -2.76 3.92
CA GLU A 15 -6.80 -3.53 4.24
C GLU A 15 -6.83 -4.85 3.47
N ALA A 16 -6.49 -4.81 2.19
CA ALA A 16 -6.47 -6.01 1.36
C ALA A 16 -5.41 -6.99 1.87
N TRP A 17 -4.25 -6.47 2.27
CA TRP A 17 -3.19 -7.30 2.83
C TRP A 17 -3.65 -7.99 4.10
N MET A 18 -4.30 -7.24 5.00
CA MET A 18 -4.80 -7.84 6.24
C MET A 18 -5.85 -8.91 5.96
N LYS A 19 -6.74 -8.65 5.01
CA LYS A 19 -7.77 -9.61 4.66
C LYS A 19 -7.14 -10.89 4.15
N ALA A 20 -6.15 -10.78 3.28
CA ALA A 20 -5.46 -11.95 2.75
C ALA A 20 -4.75 -12.74 3.86
N LYS A 21 -4.13 -12.03 4.81
CA LYS A 21 -3.45 -12.69 5.92
C LYS A 21 -4.44 -13.42 6.82
N ARG A 22 -5.58 -12.78 7.10
CA ARG A 22 -6.60 -13.44 7.92
C ARG A 22 -7.14 -14.69 7.25
N ALA A 23 -7.27 -14.67 5.93
CA ALA A 23 -7.73 -15.83 5.19
C ALA A 23 -6.76 -16.99 5.33
N LEU A 24 -5.48 -16.70 5.63
CA LEU A 24 -4.47 -17.73 5.86
C LEU A 24 -4.32 -18.07 7.35
N GLY A 25 -5.20 -17.51 8.20
CA GLY A 25 -5.14 -17.79 9.62
C GLY A 25 -4.14 -16.92 10.39
N VAL A 26 -3.56 -15.92 9.75
CA VAL A 26 -2.60 -15.04 10.40
C VAL A 26 -3.37 -13.93 11.13
N THR A 27 -3.14 -13.82 12.44
CA THR A 27 -3.84 -12.80 13.24
C THR A 27 -2.90 -11.74 13.79
N THR A 28 -1.59 -11.95 13.67
CA THR A 28 -0.61 -10.98 14.14
C THR A 28 0.58 -11.00 13.18
N ARG A 29 1.17 -9.85 12.95
CA ARG A 29 2.36 -9.73 12.12
C ARG A 29 3.16 -8.55 12.61
N LYS A 30 4.37 -8.83 13.10
CA LYS A 30 5.23 -7.78 13.64
C LYS A 30 6.22 -7.31 12.61
N SER A 31 6.50 -6.02 12.61
CA SER A 31 7.59 -5.46 11.81
C SER A 31 8.92 -5.81 12.46
N GLU A 32 10.01 -5.45 11.80
CA GLU A 32 11.35 -5.68 12.33
C GLU A 32 11.56 -4.96 13.65
N THR A 33 10.84 -3.85 13.88
CA THR A 33 10.96 -3.11 15.11
C THR A 33 9.95 -3.55 16.17
N GLY A 34 9.14 -4.57 15.87
CA GLY A 34 8.19 -5.10 16.82
C GLY A 34 6.81 -4.47 16.78
N GLU A 35 6.57 -3.61 15.81
CA GLU A 35 5.26 -2.98 15.68
C GLU A 35 4.26 -3.97 15.11
N GLU A 36 3.06 -4.03 15.73
CA GLU A 36 2.00 -4.88 15.19
C GLU A 36 1.42 -4.26 13.93
N LEU A 37 1.46 -5.02 12.83
CA LEU A 37 0.99 -4.51 11.53
C LEU A 37 -0.44 -4.92 11.21
N MET A 38 -1.02 -5.86 11.97
CA MET A 38 -2.40 -6.31 11.73
C MET A 38 -3.38 -5.41 12.46
N VAL A 39 -3.31 -4.12 12.15
CA VAL A 39 -4.19 -3.09 12.70
C VAL A 39 -4.60 -2.18 11.56
N ASP A 40 -5.62 -1.35 11.81
CA ASP A 40 -6.07 -0.41 10.78
C ASP A 40 -4.93 0.51 10.37
N TYR A 41 -4.97 0.91 9.10
CA TYR A 41 -3.91 1.75 8.54
C TYR A 41 -3.65 2.99 9.40
N GLU A 42 -4.72 3.61 9.90
CA GLU A 42 -4.58 4.83 10.70
C GLU A 42 -3.82 4.62 11.98
N GLN A 43 -3.76 3.38 12.45
CA GLN A 43 -3.07 3.07 13.71
C GLN A 43 -1.60 2.72 13.50
N LEU A 44 -1.16 2.63 12.26
CA LEU A 44 0.24 2.34 11.97
C LEU A 44 1.10 3.56 12.27
N SER A 45 2.37 3.31 12.59
CA SER A 45 3.33 4.40 12.72
C SER A 45 3.55 5.06 11.36
N GLU A 46 4.10 6.27 11.37
CA GLU A 46 4.42 6.95 10.11
C GLU A 46 5.41 6.15 9.29
N ASP A 47 6.37 5.50 9.95
CA ASP A 47 7.33 4.68 9.23
C ASP A 47 6.66 3.53 8.50
N ALA A 48 5.72 2.85 9.16
CA ALA A 48 4.99 1.75 8.54
C ALA A 48 4.11 2.26 7.40
N LYS A 49 3.43 3.39 7.63
CA LYS A 49 2.61 4.00 6.58
C LYS A 49 3.46 4.37 5.37
N GLU A 50 4.66 4.88 5.62
CA GLU A 50 5.53 5.31 4.51
C GLU A 50 5.98 4.13 3.67
N LEU A 51 6.17 2.95 4.27
CA LEU A 51 6.48 1.76 3.49
C LEU A 51 5.34 1.44 2.53
N ASP A 52 4.10 1.54 3.00
CA ASP A 52 2.94 1.32 2.14
C ASP A 52 2.84 2.38 1.06
N ARG A 53 3.05 3.64 1.43
CA ARG A 53 3.02 4.73 0.45
C ARG A 53 4.09 4.54 -0.62
N GLY A 54 5.28 4.10 -0.21
CA GLY A 54 6.36 3.84 -1.15
C GLY A 54 6.01 2.75 -2.14
N SER A 55 5.35 1.70 -1.66
CA SER A 55 4.89 0.62 -2.54
C SER A 55 3.88 1.14 -3.55
N VAL A 56 2.94 1.98 -3.10
CA VAL A 56 1.94 2.55 -4.00
C VAL A 56 2.61 3.45 -5.04
N ARG A 57 3.57 4.26 -4.61
CA ARG A 57 4.30 5.13 -5.56
C ARG A 57 5.01 4.29 -6.61
N ALA A 58 5.63 3.18 -6.19
CA ALA A 58 6.32 2.32 -7.14
C ALA A 58 5.36 1.72 -8.15
N VAL A 59 4.17 1.31 -7.68
CA VAL A 59 3.14 0.79 -8.57
C VAL A 59 2.67 1.86 -9.53
N TYR A 60 2.45 3.08 -9.06
CA TYR A 60 2.02 4.19 -9.92
C TYR A 60 3.06 4.46 -10.99
N GLU A 61 4.34 4.46 -10.60
CA GLU A 61 5.42 4.66 -11.59
C GLU A 61 5.45 3.54 -12.62
N ALA A 62 5.21 2.31 -12.17
CA ALA A 62 5.16 1.18 -13.08
C ALA A 62 4.01 1.31 -14.07
N ILE A 63 2.84 1.71 -13.56
CA ILE A 63 1.69 1.92 -14.42
C ILE A 63 1.99 2.98 -15.48
N GLU A 64 2.56 4.10 -15.03
CA GLU A 64 2.87 5.19 -15.96
C GLU A 64 3.88 4.75 -17.00
N SER A 65 4.87 3.95 -16.60
CA SER A 65 5.91 3.53 -17.55
C SER A 65 5.36 2.53 -18.56
N LEU A 66 4.31 1.81 -18.22
CA LEU A 66 3.72 0.80 -19.11
C LEU A 66 2.59 1.36 -19.95
N MET A 67 2.09 2.53 -19.61
CA MET A 67 1.01 3.14 -20.40
C MET A 67 1.61 3.72 -21.69
N PRO A 68 0.85 3.63 -22.78
CA PRO A 68 1.32 4.25 -24.02
C PRO A 68 1.52 5.74 -23.82
N LYS A 69 2.62 6.25 -24.33
CA LYS A 69 2.83 7.68 -24.34
C LYS A 69 1.75 8.33 -25.18
N ASP A 70 1.30 9.48 -24.73
CA ASP A 70 0.32 10.22 -25.51
C ASP A 70 1.02 10.81 -26.72
N LYS A 71 0.78 10.20 -27.85
CA LYS A 71 1.43 10.62 -29.09
C LYS A 71 0.63 11.65 -29.83
N SER A 72 -0.56 11.91 -29.36
CA SER A 72 -1.35 12.97 -29.96
C SER A 72 -0.65 14.30 -29.76
N ALA A 73 0.22 14.30 -28.83
CA ALA A 73 1.08 15.46 -28.68
C ALA A 73 1.84 15.64 -29.96
#